data_12c9ee14379076cd263ac84afdd492f5
#
_entry.id   12c9ee14379076cd263ac84afdd492f5
#
_cell.length_a   1.000
_cell.length_b   1.000
_cell.length_c   1.000
_cell.angle_alpha   90.00
_cell.angle_beta   90.00
_cell.angle_gamma   90.00
#
_symmetry.space_group_name_H-M   'P 1'
#
loop_
_entity.id
_entity.type
_entity.pdbx_description
1 polymer ?
#
loop_
_entity_poly.entity_id
_entity_poly.type
_entity_poly.pdbx_seq_one_letter_code
_entity_poly.pdbx_strand_id
1 'polypeptide(L)'
;MKKLTKKANEMTLRELASYIDYSVLKPEFTEEQIVELTKDGVKLGCATICINPGYMDLCEPYVKGSDTMLCPVCDFPFGTSSTESKVKQIEIVAKYDTVKEVDIVANFGWIRGGQYDKVTEDLKKCVEAAHKYGREIKVIFETDALNEEQIRKTCHCCIEAGADFVKTSTGFLTGFEAHGATPEVIKIMMEEVGDKCKVKGSGCIRTREHFLQLIDMG
;
A
#
# COMPACT_ATOMS: atom_id res chain seq x y z
N MET A 1 -9.47 -10.18 10.80
CA MET A 1 -8.31 -9.44 11.34
C MET A 1 -7.53 -10.31 12.30
N LYS A 2 -6.19 -10.30 12.23
CA LYS A 2 -5.36 -10.99 13.22
C LYS A 2 -5.51 -10.25 14.55
N LYS A 3 -6.01 -10.93 15.58
CA LYS A 3 -6.15 -10.31 16.90
C LYS A 3 -4.76 -9.98 17.43
N LEU A 4 -4.50 -8.72 17.77
CA LEU A 4 -3.24 -8.32 18.38
C LEU A 4 -3.02 -9.11 19.67
N THR A 5 -1.81 -9.62 19.84
CA THR A 5 -1.44 -10.39 21.04
C THR A 5 -1.02 -9.48 22.20
N LYS A 6 -0.68 -8.22 21.91
CA LYS A 6 -0.31 -7.19 22.88
C LYS A 6 -0.60 -5.80 22.33
N LYS A 7 -0.70 -4.81 23.21
CA LYS A 7 -0.84 -3.40 22.85
C LYS A 7 0.39 -2.86 22.14
N ALA A 8 0.21 -1.89 21.23
CA ALA A 8 1.31 -1.32 20.46
C ALA A 8 2.40 -0.67 21.33
N ASN A 9 2.02 -0.06 22.45
CA ASN A 9 2.98 0.54 23.41
C ASN A 9 3.83 -0.49 24.19
N GLU A 10 3.44 -1.77 24.15
CA GLU A 10 4.17 -2.90 24.76
C GLU A 10 5.09 -3.61 23.78
N MET A 11 5.02 -3.22 22.48
CA MET A 11 5.84 -3.79 21.42
C MET A 11 7.27 -3.24 21.46
N THR A 12 8.22 -4.09 21.11
CA THR A 12 9.61 -3.68 20.86
C THR A 12 9.71 -2.85 19.59
N LEU A 13 10.79 -2.11 19.39
CA LEU A 13 11.03 -1.34 18.18
C LEU A 13 11.00 -2.22 16.93
N ARG A 14 11.52 -3.45 16.98
CA ARG A 14 11.50 -4.38 15.84
C ARG A 14 10.10 -4.87 15.52
N GLU A 15 9.27 -5.13 16.53
CA GLU A 15 7.86 -5.49 16.31
C GLU A 15 7.09 -4.32 15.71
N LEU A 16 7.32 -3.09 16.18
CA LEU A 16 6.71 -1.89 15.58
C LEU A 16 7.19 -1.67 14.14
N ALA A 17 8.47 -1.85 13.86
CA ALA A 17 9.03 -1.72 12.51
C ALA A 17 8.40 -2.71 11.52
N SER A 18 8.00 -3.92 11.97
CA SER A 18 7.34 -4.92 11.13
C SER A 18 5.93 -4.50 10.63
N TYR A 19 5.37 -3.40 11.12
CA TYR A 19 4.16 -2.77 10.59
C TYR A 19 4.45 -1.67 9.56
N ILE A 20 5.71 -1.36 9.28
CA ILE A 20 6.11 -0.24 8.43
C ILE A 20 6.49 -0.73 7.03
N ASP A 21 5.84 -0.15 6.01
CA ASP A 21 6.39 -0.10 4.66
C ASP A 21 7.25 1.16 4.59
N TYR A 22 8.57 0.98 4.56
CA TYR A 22 9.52 2.09 4.55
C TYR A 22 9.53 2.75 3.17
N SER A 23 8.90 3.92 3.05
CA SER A 23 8.61 4.57 1.78
C SER A 23 9.81 5.33 1.24
N VAL A 24 10.34 4.89 0.10
CA VAL A 24 11.43 5.50 -0.66
C VAL A 24 10.88 5.89 -2.03
N LEU A 25 9.90 6.83 -2.04
CA LEU A 25 9.06 7.09 -3.20
C LEU A 25 9.25 8.49 -3.82
N LYS A 26 10.01 9.39 -3.17
CA LYS A 26 10.17 10.74 -3.68
C LYS A 26 10.93 10.71 -5.01
N PRO A 27 10.38 11.34 -6.07
CA PRO A 27 10.98 11.27 -7.41
C PRO A 27 12.32 11.99 -7.54
N GLU A 28 12.62 12.90 -6.59
CA GLU A 28 13.89 13.64 -6.56
C GLU A 28 15.04 12.90 -5.87
N PHE A 29 14.80 11.72 -5.28
CA PHE A 29 15.87 10.97 -4.62
C PHE A 29 16.90 10.47 -5.62
N THR A 30 18.19 10.68 -5.30
CA THR A 30 19.31 10.11 -6.05
C THR A 30 19.46 8.61 -5.73
N GLU A 31 20.17 7.88 -6.59
CA GLU A 31 20.45 6.44 -6.34
C GLU A 31 21.16 6.21 -5.01
N GLU A 32 22.10 7.08 -4.63
CA GLU A 32 22.80 7.00 -3.34
C GLU A 32 21.84 7.14 -2.16
N GLN A 33 20.90 8.09 -2.25
CA GLN A 33 19.87 8.29 -1.22
C GLN A 33 18.93 7.09 -1.13
N ILE A 34 18.53 6.51 -2.27
CA ILE A 34 17.67 5.34 -2.31
C ILE A 34 18.37 4.13 -1.67
N VAL A 35 19.65 3.91 -1.97
CA VAL A 35 20.44 2.84 -1.37
C VAL A 35 20.57 3.03 0.15
N GLU A 36 20.87 4.24 0.61
CA GLU A 36 21.00 4.56 2.04
C GLU A 36 19.69 4.30 2.78
N LEU A 37 18.57 4.82 2.27
CA LEU A 37 17.25 4.62 2.85
C LEU A 37 16.81 3.15 2.83
N THR A 38 17.16 2.40 1.77
CA THR A 38 16.89 0.96 1.71
C THR A 38 17.64 0.22 2.82
N LYS A 39 18.93 0.50 3.03
CA LYS A 39 19.72 -0.07 4.11
C LYS A 39 19.16 0.28 5.48
N ASP A 40 18.69 1.51 5.67
CA ASP A 40 18.09 1.95 6.93
C ASP A 40 16.82 1.17 7.25
N GLY A 41 15.91 1.03 6.28
CA GLY A 41 14.68 0.26 6.46
C GLY A 41 14.95 -1.23 6.78
N VAL A 42 15.94 -1.83 6.13
CA VAL A 42 16.40 -3.21 6.42
C VAL A 42 16.99 -3.30 7.85
N LYS A 43 17.85 -2.37 8.24
CA LYS A 43 18.44 -2.32 9.57
C LYS A 43 17.39 -2.18 10.66
N LEU A 44 16.36 -1.37 10.44
CA LEU A 44 15.22 -1.21 11.35
C LEU A 44 14.36 -2.47 11.45
N GLY A 45 14.37 -3.32 10.43
CA GLY A 45 13.50 -4.51 10.32
C GLY A 45 12.08 -4.15 9.90
N CYS A 46 11.95 -3.20 8.98
CA CYS A 46 10.66 -2.84 8.40
C CYS A 46 10.07 -4.02 7.62
N ALA A 47 8.73 -4.08 7.50
CA ALA A 47 8.05 -5.13 6.76
C ALA A 47 8.51 -5.14 5.29
N THR A 48 8.50 -3.97 4.67
CA THR A 48 8.93 -3.80 3.28
C THR A 48 9.69 -2.48 3.07
N ILE A 49 10.43 -2.42 1.96
CA ILE A 49 10.88 -1.17 1.35
C ILE A 49 9.93 -0.87 0.20
N CYS A 50 9.17 0.21 0.32
CA CYS A 50 8.22 0.64 -0.71
C CYS A 50 8.95 1.57 -1.68
N ILE A 51 9.08 1.16 -2.97
CA ILE A 51 9.94 1.82 -3.97
C ILE A 51 9.25 2.01 -5.31
N ASN A 52 9.76 2.97 -6.09
CA ASN A 52 9.41 3.08 -7.50
C ASN A 52 10.03 1.92 -8.31
N PRO A 53 9.33 1.36 -9.31
CA PRO A 53 9.76 0.14 -10.01
C PRO A 53 11.09 0.28 -10.77
N GLY A 54 11.49 1.49 -11.13
CA GLY A 54 12.77 1.75 -11.80
C GLY A 54 14.01 1.45 -10.94
N TYR A 55 13.84 1.25 -9.63
CA TYR A 55 14.93 1.01 -8.68
C TYR A 55 14.96 -0.41 -8.13
N MET A 56 14.23 -1.35 -8.74
CA MET A 56 14.18 -2.74 -8.30
C MET A 56 15.58 -3.39 -8.24
N ASP A 57 16.33 -3.34 -9.36
CA ASP A 57 17.67 -3.90 -9.44
C ASP A 57 18.67 -3.24 -8.48
N LEU A 58 18.47 -1.93 -8.21
CA LEU A 58 19.31 -1.18 -7.28
C LEU A 58 19.09 -1.62 -5.84
N CYS A 59 17.83 -1.88 -5.43
CA CYS A 59 17.46 -2.15 -4.04
C CYS A 59 17.53 -3.66 -3.70
N GLU A 60 17.28 -4.55 -4.66
CA GLU A 60 17.24 -6.00 -4.45
C GLU A 60 18.43 -6.55 -3.68
N PRO A 61 19.71 -6.21 -4.00
CA PRO A 61 20.86 -6.76 -3.29
C PRO A 61 20.88 -6.47 -1.78
N TYR A 62 20.23 -5.39 -1.35
CA TYR A 62 20.24 -4.97 0.06
C TYR A 62 19.13 -5.60 0.90
N VAL A 63 18.05 -6.07 0.28
CA VAL A 63 16.97 -6.79 0.97
C VAL A 63 17.16 -8.30 0.93
N LYS A 64 17.89 -8.81 -0.04
CA LYS A 64 18.14 -10.25 -0.22
C LYS A 64 18.79 -10.86 1.01
N GLY A 65 18.15 -11.90 1.57
CA GLY A 65 18.63 -12.59 2.78
C GLY A 65 18.27 -11.90 4.09
N SER A 66 17.46 -10.82 4.06
CA SER A 66 16.87 -10.21 5.24
C SER A 66 15.39 -10.59 5.39
N ASP A 67 14.78 -10.22 6.54
CA ASP A 67 13.33 -10.36 6.75
C ASP A 67 12.53 -9.26 6.04
N THR A 68 13.20 -8.18 5.61
CA THR A 68 12.58 -7.05 4.90
C THR A 68 12.52 -7.35 3.41
N MET A 69 11.34 -7.18 2.81
CA MET A 69 11.10 -7.46 1.39
C MET A 69 10.84 -6.17 0.60
N LEU A 70 10.72 -6.26 -0.72
CA LEU A 70 10.34 -5.13 -1.55
C LEU A 70 8.81 -5.04 -1.72
N CYS A 71 8.33 -3.81 -1.82
CA CYS A 71 6.96 -3.47 -2.18
C CYS A 71 6.97 -2.38 -3.26
N PRO A 72 7.15 -2.73 -4.55
CA PRO A 72 7.10 -1.76 -5.63
C PRO A 72 5.69 -1.19 -5.81
N VAL A 73 5.63 0.09 -6.20
CA VAL A 73 4.38 0.75 -6.58
C VAL A 73 4.17 0.63 -8.10
N CYS A 74 2.91 0.48 -8.54
CA CYS A 74 2.51 0.42 -9.94
C CYS A 74 1.42 1.44 -10.22
N ASP A 75 1.49 2.09 -11.39
CA ASP A 75 0.61 3.19 -11.80
C ASP A 75 0.48 4.28 -10.71
N PHE A 76 1.59 4.58 -10.10
CA PHE A 76 1.69 5.48 -8.95
C PHE A 76 2.28 6.85 -9.37
N PRO A 77 1.75 7.99 -8.84
CA PRO A 77 0.72 8.06 -7.80
C PRO A 77 -0.72 8.25 -8.33
N PHE A 78 -0.96 8.25 -9.63
CA PHE A 78 -2.21 8.74 -10.21
C PHE A 78 -3.31 7.68 -10.43
N GLY A 79 -2.95 6.43 -10.69
CA GLY A 79 -3.91 5.35 -10.92
C GLY A 79 -4.71 5.46 -12.23
N THR A 80 -4.25 6.25 -13.20
CA THR A 80 -5.01 6.63 -14.40
C THR A 80 -4.56 5.96 -15.69
N SER A 81 -3.59 5.05 -15.63
CA SER A 81 -3.19 4.26 -16.78
C SER A 81 -4.27 3.25 -17.19
N SER A 82 -4.16 2.72 -18.41
CA SER A 82 -5.04 1.62 -18.81
C SER A 82 -4.80 0.38 -17.96
N THR A 83 -5.83 -0.45 -17.80
CA THR A 83 -5.74 -1.74 -17.09
C THR A 83 -4.59 -2.60 -17.61
N GLU A 84 -4.41 -2.67 -18.93
CA GLU A 84 -3.30 -3.42 -19.55
C GLU A 84 -1.93 -2.91 -19.11
N SER A 85 -1.77 -1.58 -19.00
CA SER A 85 -0.53 -0.96 -18.55
C SER A 85 -0.25 -1.30 -17.07
N LYS A 86 -1.27 -1.22 -16.20
CA LYS A 86 -1.16 -1.63 -14.79
C LYS A 86 -0.75 -3.09 -14.65
N VAL A 87 -1.46 -3.99 -15.34
CA VAL A 87 -1.16 -5.42 -15.35
C VAL A 87 0.29 -5.67 -15.78
N LYS A 88 0.73 -4.98 -16.84
CA LYS A 88 2.11 -5.13 -17.33
C LYS A 88 3.16 -4.68 -16.33
N GLN A 89 2.92 -3.55 -15.65
CA GLN A 89 3.81 -3.09 -14.57
C GLN A 89 3.89 -4.12 -13.44
N ILE A 90 2.74 -4.64 -12.99
CA ILE A 90 2.67 -5.67 -11.94
C ILE A 90 3.45 -6.92 -12.36
N GLU A 91 3.22 -7.45 -13.57
CA GLU A 91 3.94 -8.63 -14.07
C GLU A 91 5.46 -8.45 -14.14
N ILE A 92 5.94 -7.23 -14.39
CA ILE A 92 7.37 -6.93 -14.43
C ILE A 92 7.97 -7.04 -13.03
N VAL A 93 7.36 -6.36 -12.04
CA VAL A 93 7.92 -6.29 -10.68
C VAL A 93 7.66 -7.56 -9.87
N ALA A 94 6.56 -8.25 -10.10
CA ALA A 94 6.19 -9.46 -9.37
C ALA A 94 7.11 -10.67 -9.62
N LYS A 95 7.96 -10.62 -10.67
CA LYS A 95 8.95 -11.66 -10.99
C LYS A 95 10.12 -11.72 -10.02
N TYR A 96 10.39 -10.63 -9.29
CA TYR A 96 11.50 -10.61 -8.33
C TYR A 96 11.13 -11.41 -7.09
N ASP A 97 11.97 -12.37 -6.71
CA ASP A 97 11.73 -13.19 -5.52
C ASP A 97 11.75 -12.39 -4.22
N THR A 98 12.38 -11.24 -4.23
CA THR A 98 12.43 -10.28 -3.11
C THR A 98 11.18 -9.42 -2.97
N VAL A 99 10.24 -9.48 -3.91
CA VAL A 99 8.94 -8.79 -3.80
C VAL A 99 7.98 -9.64 -2.98
N LYS A 100 7.39 -9.03 -1.95
CA LYS A 100 6.32 -9.63 -1.15
C LYS A 100 4.96 -9.12 -1.56
N GLU A 101 4.87 -7.82 -1.75
CA GLU A 101 3.63 -7.08 -1.94
C GLU A 101 3.81 -6.10 -3.10
N VAL A 102 2.72 -5.78 -3.80
CA VAL A 102 2.69 -4.76 -4.85
C VAL A 102 1.61 -3.75 -4.50
N ASP A 103 1.93 -2.46 -4.55
CA ASP A 103 0.95 -1.39 -4.35
C ASP A 103 0.47 -0.87 -5.71
N ILE A 104 -0.85 -0.77 -5.89
CA ILE A 104 -1.45 -0.10 -7.05
C ILE A 104 -2.37 1.02 -6.61
N VAL A 105 -2.57 2.01 -7.47
CA VAL A 105 -3.56 3.07 -7.24
C VAL A 105 -4.82 2.76 -8.03
N ALA A 106 -5.97 2.72 -7.35
CA ALA A 106 -7.26 2.65 -7.99
C ALA A 106 -7.52 3.93 -8.81
N ASN A 107 -8.24 3.82 -9.91
CA ASN A 107 -8.63 5.02 -10.64
C ASN A 107 -9.72 5.78 -9.86
N PHE A 108 -9.29 6.69 -8.99
CA PHE A 108 -10.23 7.45 -8.15
C PHE A 108 -11.10 8.43 -8.94
N GLY A 109 -10.74 8.76 -10.19
CA GLY A 109 -11.65 9.47 -11.11
C GLY A 109 -12.87 8.63 -11.47
N TRP A 110 -12.71 7.32 -11.71
CA TRP A 110 -13.84 6.40 -11.93
C TRP A 110 -14.65 6.21 -10.65
N ILE A 111 -14.00 6.12 -9.48
CA ILE A 111 -14.68 6.03 -8.18
C ILE A 111 -15.57 7.25 -7.97
N ARG A 112 -15.02 8.46 -8.16
CA ARG A 112 -15.76 9.72 -8.06
C ARG A 112 -16.92 9.82 -9.04
N GLY A 113 -16.76 9.24 -10.22
CA GLY A 113 -17.78 9.14 -11.26
C GLY A 113 -18.81 8.03 -11.06
N GLY A 114 -18.71 7.23 -9.98
CA GLY A 114 -19.63 6.12 -9.68
C GLY A 114 -19.48 4.91 -10.60
N GLN A 115 -18.35 4.76 -11.31
CA GLN A 115 -18.10 3.68 -12.28
C GLN A 115 -17.52 2.44 -11.57
N TYR A 116 -18.21 1.93 -10.54
CA TYR A 116 -17.69 0.86 -9.67
C TYR A 116 -17.46 -0.46 -10.38
N ASP A 117 -18.29 -0.83 -11.35
CA ASP A 117 -18.10 -2.05 -12.16
C ASP A 117 -16.76 -1.99 -12.91
N LYS A 118 -16.44 -0.80 -13.46
CA LYS A 118 -15.18 -0.58 -14.16
C LYS A 118 -13.97 -0.62 -13.21
N VAL A 119 -14.12 -0.08 -12.01
CA VAL A 119 -13.09 -0.18 -10.95
C VAL A 119 -12.87 -1.65 -10.58
N THR A 120 -13.94 -2.41 -10.36
CA THR A 120 -13.86 -3.83 -10.01
C THR A 120 -13.15 -4.65 -11.08
N GLU A 121 -13.49 -4.46 -12.35
CA GLU A 121 -12.86 -5.19 -13.48
C GLU A 121 -11.36 -4.83 -13.63
N ASP A 122 -10.99 -3.56 -13.45
CA ASP A 122 -9.59 -3.10 -13.45
C ASP A 122 -8.80 -3.79 -12.32
N LEU A 123 -9.36 -3.76 -11.11
CA LEU A 123 -8.75 -4.37 -9.94
C LEU A 123 -8.64 -5.90 -10.06
N LYS A 124 -9.66 -6.60 -10.58
CA LYS A 124 -9.60 -8.06 -10.79
C LYS A 124 -8.39 -8.46 -11.61
N LYS A 125 -8.17 -7.79 -12.74
CA LYS A 125 -7.02 -8.09 -13.63
C LYS A 125 -5.68 -7.78 -12.95
N CYS A 126 -5.61 -6.72 -12.15
CA CYS A 126 -4.41 -6.39 -11.39
C CYS A 126 -4.12 -7.43 -10.29
N VAL A 127 -5.16 -7.86 -9.56
CA VAL A 127 -5.07 -8.91 -8.53
C VAL A 127 -4.59 -10.23 -9.13
N GLU A 128 -5.22 -10.67 -10.23
CA GLU A 128 -4.83 -11.88 -10.96
C GLU A 128 -3.36 -11.84 -11.39
N ALA A 129 -2.89 -10.69 -11.86
CA ALA A 129 -1.49 -10.51 -12.27
C ALA A 129 -0.50 -10.64 -11.10
N ALA A 130 -0.82 -10.09 -9.92
CA ALA A 130 0.01 -10.22 -8.72
C ALA A 130 -0.02 -11.65 -8.16
N HIS A 131 -1.20 -12.22 -8.01
CA HIS A 131 -1.41 -13.56 -7.45
C HIS A 131 -0.79 -14.67 -8.31
N LYS A 132 -0.73 -14.49 -9.64
CA LYS A 132 0.00 -15.40 -10.55
C LYS A 132 1.45 -15.65 -10.14
N TYR A 133 2.08 -14.68 -9.49
CA TYR A 133 3.44 -14.76 -8.98
C TYR A 133 3.50 -14.98 -7.45
N GLY A 134 2.37 -15.21 -6.80
CA GLY A 134 2.28 -15.39 -5.35
C GLY A 134 2.56 -14.12 -4.56
N ARG A 135 2.28 -12.93 -5.13
CA ARG A 135 2.47 -11.64 -4.46
C ARG A 135 1.14 -11.10 -3.94
N GLU A 136 1.14 -10.56 -2.73
CA GLU A 136 0.00 -9.82 -2.20
C GLU A 136 -0.13 -8.46 -2.91
N ILE A 137 -1.35 -7.94 -3.01
CA ILE A 137 -1.62 -6.66 -3.65
C ILE A 137 -2.34 -5.71 -2.71
N LYS A 138 -1.87 -4.45 -2.64
CA LYS A 138 -2.53 -3.38 -1.89
C LYS A 138 -3.12 -2.37 -2.87
N VAL A 139 -4.38 -2.01 -2.67
CA VAL A 139 -5.11 -1.05 -3.50
C VAL A 139 -5.21 0.28 -2.78
N ILE A 140 -4.55 1.31 -3.30
CA ILE A 140 -4.58 2.67 -2.77
C ILE A 140 -5.81 3.38 -3.32
N PHE A 141 -6.67 3.90 -2.44
CA PHE A 141 -7.92 4.58 -2.79
C PHE A 141 -7.74 6.06 -3.07
N GLU A 142 -6.75 6.70 -2.45
CA GLU A 142 -6.59 8.14 -2.35
C GLU A 142 -7.78 8.77 -1.61
N THR A 143 -7.95 8.39 -0.36
CA THR A 143 -9.15 8.67 0.45
C THR A 143 -9.45 10.14 0.63
N ASP A 144 -8.46 11.03 0.59
CA ASP A 144 -8.67 12.48 0.68
C ASP A 144 -9.37 13.08 -0.55
N ALA A 145 -9.43 12.33 -1.67
CA ALA A 145 -10.18 12.70 -2.86
C ALA A 145 -11.62 12.15 -2.87
N LEU A 146 -12.01 11.34 -1.87
CA LEU A 146 -13.25 10.58 -1.83
C LEU A 146 -14.12 10.97 -0.63
N ASN A 147 -15.44 10.83 -0.77
CA ASN A 147 -16.36 10.85 0.36
C ASN A 147 -16.53 9.46 0.99
N GLU A 148 -17.17 9.38 2.14
CA GLU A 148 -17.37 8.12 2.88
C GLU A 148 -18.08 7.04 2.05
N GLU A 149 -19.14 7.38 1.32
CA GLU A 149 -19.88 6.43 0.48
C GLU A 149 -18.96 5.84 -0.61
N GLN A 150 -18.13 6.67 -1.22
CA GLN A 150 -17.17 6.24 -2.23
C GLN A 150 -16.11 5.31 -1.66
N ILE A 151 -15.60 5.59 -0.45
CA ILE A 151 -14.65 4.73 0.26
C ILE A 151 -15.30 3.37 0.54
N ARG A 152 -16.51 3.33 1.10
CA ARG A 152 -17.26 2.10 1.39
C ARG A 152 -17.46 1.26 0.12
N LYS A 153 -17.94 1.85 -0.97
CA LYS A 153 -18.13 1.16 -2.25
C LYS A 153 -16.84 0.64 -2.85
N THR A 154 -15.74 1.38 -2.71
CA THR A 154 -14.43 0.94 -3.20
C THR A 154 -13.90 -0.26 -2.39
N CYS A 155 -14.18 -0.33 -1.08
CA CYS A 155 -13.90 -1.53 -0.29
C CYS A 155 -14.62 -2.77 -0.89
N HIS A 156 -15.89 -2.63 -1.28
CA HIS A 156 -16.62 -3.73 -1.92
C HIS A 156 -16.00 -4.13 -3.26
N CYS A 157 -15.58 -3.17 -4.10
CA CYS A 157 -14.85 -3.46 -5.34
C CYS A 157 -13.57 -4.29 -5.06
N CYS A 158 -12.81 -3.92 -4.03
CA CYS A 158 -11.59 -4.66 -3.66
C CYS A 158 -11.89 -6.07 -3.16
N ILE A 159 -12.93 -6.25 -2.33
CA ILE A 159 -13.37 -7.57 -1.86
C ILE A 159 -13.76 -8.46 -3.04
N GLU A 160 -14.55 -7.92 -3.97
CA GLU A 160 -15.00 -8.67 -5.15
C GLU A 160 -13.84 -9.00 -6.09
N ALA A 161 -12.87 -8.10 -6.21
CA ALA A 161 -11.64 -8.32 -6.99
C ALA A 161 -10.68 -9.32 -6.32
N GLY A 162 -10.83 -9.61 -5.03
CA GLY A 162 -9.95 -10.50 -4.27
C GLY A 162 -8.63 -9.84 -3.84
N ALA A 163 -8.60 -8.52 -3.66
CA ALA A 163 -7.43 -7.80 -3.17
C ALA A 163 -7.07 -8.21 -1.74
N ASP A 164 -5.77 -8.26 -1.42
CA ASP A 164 -5.30 -8.63 -0.09
C ASP A 164 -5.41 -7.48 0.91
N PHE A 165 -5.20 -6.24 0.43
CA PHE A 165 -5.29 -5.03 1.25
C PHE A 165 -6.05 -3.92 0.55
N VAL A 166 -6.74 -3.13 1.36
CA VAL A 166 -7.18 -1.78 1.04
C VAL A 166 -6.25 -0.78 1.71
N LYS A 167 -5.81 0.27 0.99
CA LYS A 167 -4.83 1.25 1.47
C LYS A 167 -5.36 2.67 1.28
N THR A 168 -5.09 3.58 2.22
CA THR A 168 -5.69 4.91 2.22
C THR A 168 -5.13 5.83 1.13
N SER A 169 -3.85 6.15 1.14
CA SER A 169 -3.33 7.32 0.41
C SER A 169 -1.98 7.07 -0.24
N THR A 170 -1.71 7.81 -1.32
CA THR A 170 -0.39 7.82 -1.97
C THR A 170 0.63 8.70 -1.23
N GLY A 171 0.17 9.76 -0.60
CA GLY A 171 1.01 10.83 -0.05
C GLY A 171 1.44 11.89 -1.08
N PHE A 172 0.95 11.80 -2.33
CA PHE A 172 1.30 12.69 -3.45
C PHE A 172 0.08 13.40 -4.05
N LEU A 173 -1.07 13.34 -3.39
CA LEU A 173 -2.28 14.01 -3.84
C LEU A 173 -2.09 15.54 -3.88
N THR A 174 -2.55 16.16 -4.95
CA THR A 174 -2.57 17.60 -5.12
C THR A 174 -3.99 18.12 -5.31
N GLY A 175 -4.25 19.36 -4.91
CA GLY A 175 -5.57 19.99 -5.05
C GLY A 175 -6.61 19.61 -3.98
N PHE A 176 -6.23 18.84 -2.98
CA PHE A 176 -7.03 18.47 -1.81
C PHE A 176 -6.23 18.69 -0.54
N GLU A 177 -6.92 18.87 0.58
CA GLU A 177 -6.28 18.88 1.89
C GLU A 177 -5.89 17.45 2.27
N ALA A 178 -4.63 17.25 2.69
CA ALA A 178 -4.10 15.93 3.00
C ALA A 178 -4.33 15.58 4.48
N HIS A 179 -5.22 14.65 4.74
CA HIS A 179 -5.49 14.05 6.07
C HIS A 179 -4.91 12.64 6.19
N GLY A 180 -4.85 11.89 5.09
CA GLY A 180 -4.27 10.55 5.01
C GLY A 180 -4.99 9.51 5.85
N ALA A 181 -4.23 8.73 6.61
CA ALA A 181 -4.74 7.63 7.42
C ALA A 181 -5.30 8.11 8.77
N THR A 182 -6.42 8.86 8.76
CA THR A 182 -7.08 9.21 10.02
C THR A 182 -7.72 7.98 10.67
N PRO A 183 -7.88 7.95 12.01
CA PRO A 183 -8.59 6.86 12.69
C PRO A 183 -10.01 6.65 12.17
N GLU A 184 -10.71 7.71 11.78
CA GLU A 184 -12.07 7.68 11.23
C GLU A 184 -12.10 6.94 9.89
N VAL A 185 -11.20 7.28 8.96
CA VAL A 185 -11.10 6.62 7.65
C VAL A 185 -10.71 5.15 7.81
N ILE A 186 -9.73 4.85 8.66
CA ILE A 186 -9.32 3.48 8.95
C ILE A 186 -10.49 2.67 9.52
N LYS A 187 -11.26 3.24 10.45
CA LYS A 187 -12.44 2.58 11.01
C LYS A 187 -13.49 2.26 9.94
N ILE A 188 -13.80 3.21 9.04
CA ILE A 188 -14.72 2.99 7.92
C ILE A 188 -14.24 1.81 7.06
N MET A 189 -12.97 1.81 6.67
CA MET A 189 -12.41 0.73 5.84
C MET A 189 -12.46 -0.61 6.56
N MET A 190 -12.10 -0.67 7.85
CA MET A 190 -12.15 -1.90 8.65
C MET A 190 -13.57 -2.44 8.81
N GLU A 191 -14.57 -1.58 9.02
CA GLU A 191 -15.98 -1.97 9.09
C GLU A 191 -16.46 -2.63 7.80
N GLU A 192 -16.06 -2.07 6.63
CA GLU A 192 -16.49 -2.59 5.33
C GLU A 192 -15.77 -3.88 4.93
N VAL A 193 -14.47 -3.97 5.16
CA VAL A 193 -13.73 -5.15 4.69
C VAL A 193 -13.84 -6.34 5.63
N GLY A 194 -14.07 -6.12 6.93
CA GLY A 194 -14.13 -7.20 7.93
C GLY A 194 -12.87 -8.07 7.88
N ASP A 195 -13.06 -9.37 7.68
CA ASP A 195 -11.97 -10.36 7.57
C ASP A 195 -11.55 -10.66 6.11
N LYS A 196 -12.17 -9.99 5.12
CA LYS A 196 -11.96 -10.29 3.69
C LYS A 196 -10.71 -9.63 3.11
N CYS A 197 -10.34 -8.45 3.61
CA CYS A 197 -9.11 -7.76 3.26
C CYS A 197 -8.44 -7.23 4.52
N LYS A 198 -7.13 -6.98 4.44
CA LYS A 198 -6.39 -6.23 5.45
C LYS A 198 -6.50 -4.73 5.16
N VAL A 199 -6.32 -3.89 6.19
CA VAL A 199 -6.31 -2.42 6.03
C VAL A 199 -4.90 -1.90 6.22
N LYS A 200 -4.44 -1.05 5.31
CA LYS A 200 -3.15 -0.36 5.38
C LYS A 200 -3.36 1.14 5.49
N GLY A 201 -2.99 1.72 6.62
CA GLY A 201 -2.91 3.16 6.78
C GLY A 201 -1.66 3.72 6.11
N SER A 202 -1.80 4.79 5.33
CA SER A 202 -0.70 5.54 4.72
C SER A 202 -1.07 7.00 4.51
N GLY A 203 -0.06 7.87 4.44
CA GLY A 203 -0.25 9.30 4.41
C GLY A 203 -0.47 9.92 5.81
N CYS A 204 0.18 11.02 6.06
CA CYS A 204 0.05 11.86 7.26
C CYS A 204 0.30 11.19 8.63
N ILE A 205 0.85 9.99 8.69
CA ILE A 205 1.26 9.34 9.95
C ILE A 205 2.62 9.93 10.34
N ARG A 206 2.62 10.93 11.23
CA ARG A 206 3.82 11.74 11.53
C ARG A 206 4.25 11.69 13.00
N THR A 207 3.41 11.14 13.87
CA THR A 207 3.72 11.04 15.31
C THR A 207 3.69 9.58 15.75
N ARG A 208 4.46 9.30 16.81
CA ARG A 208 4.46 7.97 17.42
C ARG A 208 3.07 7.60 17.95
N GLU A 209 2.39 8.55 18.56
CA GLU A 209 1.05 8.36 19.14
C GLU A 209 0.06 7.92 18.07
N HIS A 210 0.02 8.62 16.92
CA HIS A 210 -0.85 8.27 15.80
C HIS A 210 -0.51 6.87 15.25
N PHE A 211 0.77 6.55 15.07
CA PHE A 211 1.20 5.24 14.60
C PHE A 211 0.76 4.11 15.54
N LEU A 212 0.97 4.26 16.87
CA LEU A 212 0.54 3.27 17.86
C LEU A 212 -0.98 3.13 17.90
N GLN A 213 -1.72 4.25 17.79
CA GLN A 213 -3.19 4.24 17.73
C GLN A 213 -3.69 3.38 16.56
N LEU A 214 -3.13 3.57 15.37
CA LEU A 214 -3.52 2.80 14.19
C LEU A 214 -3.22 1.30 14.34
N ILE A 215 -2.08 0.94 14.91
CA ILE A 215 -1.78 -0.47 15.22
C ILE A 215 -2.80 -1.04 16.20
N ASP A 216 -3.13 -0.31 17.27
CA ASP A 216 -4.08 -0.78 18.30
C ASP A 216 -5.52 -0.90 17.79
N MET A 217 -5.84 -0.32 16.64
CA MET A 217 -7.13 -0.52 15.97
C MET A 217 -7.23 -1.90 15.28
N GLY A 218 -6.11 -2.52 14.93
CA GLY A 218 -6.02 -3.82 14.26
C GLY A 218 -5.41 -3.74 12.89
#